data_bafd276d2b9ecf25faa758466548420a
#
_entry.id   bafd276d2b9ecf25faa758466548420a
#
_cell.length_a   1.000
_cell.length_b   1.000
_cell.length_c   1.000
_cell.angle_alpha   90.00
_cell.angle_beta   90.00
_cell.angle_gamma   90.00
#
_symmetry.space_group_name_H-M   'P 1'
#
loop_
_entity.id
_entity.type
_entity.pdbx_description
1 polymer ?
#
loop_
_entity_poly.entity_id
_entity_poly.type
_entity_poly.pdbx_seq_one_letter_code
_entity_poly.pdbx_strand_id
1 'polypeptide(L)'
;REAARKAREAARKASGTKKEKNISDKLAPAQKKDSSKNELFIVEGDSAGGSAKTGRDRRYQAILPLRGKVLNTEKAKIEEAYKNAEINTLIYTIGAGVGTDFDIKDCNYDKVIIMTDADVDGSHIQVLLITFFYRYMRPLIEEGRLYIATPPLYKIEFAKNEVVYAYNDDE
;
A
#
# COMPACT_ATOMS: atom_id res chain seq x y z
N ARG A 1 11.31 -13.22 19.94
CA ARG A 1 12.20 -12.03 19.95
C ARG A 1 13.49 -12.22 19.16
N GLU A 2 14.14 -13.35 19.30
CA GLU A 2 15.40 -13.65 18.57
C GLU A 2 15.17 -13.83 17.05
N ALA A 3 14.10 -14.50 16.64
CA ALA A 3 13.75 -14.66 15.23
C ALA A 3 13.44 -13.33 14.56
N ALA A 4 12.72 -12.42 15.22
CA ALA A 4 12.43 -11.08 14.71
C ALA A 4 13.70 -10.23 14.60
N ARG A 5 14.63 -10.34 15.53
CA ARG A 5 15.93 -9.65 15.49
C ARG A 5 16.80 -10.17 14.34
N LYS A 6 16.89 -11.48 14.16
CA LYS A 6 17.64 -12.10 13.06
C LYS A 6 17.05 -11.74 11.70
N ALA A 7 15.72 -11.72 11.59
CA ALA A 7 15.04 -11.28 10.37
C ALA A 7 15.35 -9.81 10.05
N ARG A 8 15.41 -8.95 11.05
CA ARG A 8 15.83 -7.55 10.92
C ARG A 8 17.25 -7.38 10.45
N GLU A 9 18.18 -8.12 11.07
CA GLU A 9 19.59 -8.09 10.66
C GLU A 9 19.77 -8.62 9.25
N ALA A 10 19.06 -9.70 8.89
CA ALA A 10 19.06 -10.24 7.53
C ALA A 10 18.47 -9.24 6.53
N ALA A 11 17.37 -8.55 6.88
CA ALA A 11 16.77 -7.51 6.06
C ALA A 11 17.71 -6.30 5.88
N ARG A 12 18.38 -5.86 6.95
CA ARG A 12 19.39 -4.79 6.89
C ARG A 12 20.58 -5.16 6.03
N LYS A 13 21.11 -6.37 6.17
CA LYS A 13 22.23 -6.88 5.36
C LYS A 13 21.85 -7.06 3.88
N ALA A 14 20.60 -7.43 3.63
CA ALA A 14 20.08 -7.62 2.28
C ALA A 14 19.65 -6.30 1.62
N SER A 15 19.42 -5.24 2.39
CA SER A 15 18.94 -3.92 1.93
C SER A 15 20.04 -2.96 1.50
N GLY A 16 21.27 -3.44 1.29
CA GLY A 16 22.32 -2.61 0.68
C GLY A 16 21.81 -1.90 -0.59
N THR A 17 22.45 -0.83 -0.94
CA THR A 17 22.14 0.18 -1.97
C THR A 17 21.38 -0.26 -3.23
N LYS A 18 21.41 -1.54 -3.60
CA LYS A 18 20.66 -2.10 -4.74
C LYS A 18 19.15 -2.23 -4.48
N LYS A 19 18.72 -2.43 -3.24
CA LYS A 19 17.28 -2.55 -2.92
C LYS A 19 16.58 -1.21 -2.77
N GLU A 20 17.27 -0.20 -2.29
CA GLU A 20 16.74 1.17 -2.28
C GLU A 20 16.47 1.68 -3.70
N LYS A 21 17.32 1.33 -4.67
CA LYS A 21 17.08 1.62 -6.08
C LYS A 21 15.81 0.94 -6.61
N ASN A 22 15.59 -0.33 -6.27
CA ASN A 22 14.41 -1.06 -6.74
C ASN A 22 13.09 -0.52 -6.16
N ILE A 23 13.12 0.02 -4.94
CA ILE A 23 11.96 0.67 -4.33
C ILE A 23 11.67 1.99 -5.03
N SER A 24 12.70 2.77 -5.31
CA SER A 24 12.55 4.04 -6.01
C SER A 24 11.99 3.90 -7.43
N ASP A 25 12.27 2.79 -8.11
CA ASP A 25 11.79 2.55 -9.47
C ASP A 25 10.29 2.21 -9.53
N LYS A 26 9.74 1.61 -8.46
CA LYS A 26 8.32 1.25 -8.37
C LYS A 26 7.46 2.36 -7.79
N LEU A 27 7.99 3.06 -6.81
CA LEU A 27 7.30 4.12 -6.11
C LEU A 27 7.37 5.43 -6.91
N ALA A 28 6.21 6.05 -7.13
CA ALA A 28 6.14 7.45 -7.52
C ALA A 28 6.05 8.29 -6.23
N PRO A 29 7.16 8.88 -5.75
CA PRO A 29 7.17 9.54 -4.46
C PRO A 29 6.42 10.87 -4.48
N ALA A 30 5.97 11.32 -3.31
CA ALA A 30 5.49 12.68 -3.13
C ALA A 30 6.68 13.67 -3.20
N GLN A 31 6.46 14.85 -3.74
CA GLN A 31 7.50 15.86 -3.87
C GLN A 31 7.94 16.43 -2.53
N LYS A 32 7.01 16.55 -1.59
CA LYS A 32 7.29 17.03 -0.24
C LYS A 32 7.46 15.86 0.72
N LYS A 33 8.45 15.95 1.59
CA LYS A 33 8.67 14.99 2.66
C LYS A 33 7.97 15.47 3.93
N ASP A 34 6.67 15.36 3.97
CA ASP A 34 5.87 15.74 5.12
C ASP A 34 5.01 14.54 5.57
N SER A 35 5.51 13.80 6.56
CA SER A 35 4.83 12.62 7.08
C SER A 35 3.47 12.91 7.74
N SER A 36 3.20 14.16 8.09
CA SER A 36 1.91 14.57 8.66
C SER A 36 0.83 14.85 7.62
N LYS A 37 1.21 14.95 6.34
CA LYS A 37 0.29 15.29 5.23
C LYS A 37 0.36 14.30 4.08
N ASN A 38 1.46 13.57 3.92
CA ASN A 38 1.65 12.66 2.80
C ASN A 38 0.69 11.48 2.86
N GLU A 39 0.20 11.10 1.69
CA GLU A 39 -0.70 9.97 1.50
C GLU A 39 -0.06 8.96 0.54
N LEU A 40 -0.13 7.68 0.90
CA LEU A 40 0.33 6.59 0.03
C LEU A 40 -0.87 5.87 -0.57
N PHE A 41 -0.93 5.83 -1.90
CA PHE A 41 -1.92 5.06 -2.65
C PHE A 41 -1.28 3.76 -3.15
N ILE A 42 -1.81 2.64 -2.72
CA ILE A 42 -1.43 1.31 -3.19
C ILE A 42 -2.42 0.92 -4.28
N VAL A 43 -1.94 0.77 -5.50
CA VAL A 43 -2.76 0.49 -6.67
C VAL A 43 -2.38 -0.83 -7.32
N GLU A 44 -3.29 -1.43 -8.07
CA GLU A 44 -3.09 -2.70 -8.76
C GLU A 44 -2.55 -2.47 -10.17
N GLY A 45 -1.32 -2.96 -10.41
CA GLY A 45 -0.69 -2.96 -11.72
C GLY A 45 -0.21 -1.61 -12.24
N ASP A 46 0.50 -1.65 -13.35
CA ASP A 46 1.13 -0.47 -13.95
C ASP A 46 0.14 0.47 -14.65
N SER A 47 -0.94 -0.07 -15.19
CA SER A 47 -1.98 0.70 -15.87
C SER A 47 -2.70 1.64 -14.88
N ALA A 48 -3.19 1.08 -13.78
CA ALA A 48 -3.78 1.86 -12.69
C ALA A 48 -2.77 2.81 -12.06
N GLY A 49 -1.52 2.38 -11.90
CA GLY A 49 -0.42 3.21 -11.43
C GLY A 49 -0.16 4.41 -12.31
N GLY A 50 -0.19 4.24 -13.64
CA GLY A 50 -0.04 5.33 -14.61
C GLY A 50 -1.16 6.35 -14.53
N SER A 51 -2.41 5.90 -14.48
CA SER A 51 -3.58 6.78 -14.32
C SER A 51 -3.56 7.54 -13.00
N ALA A 52 -3.23 6.87 -11.90
CA ALA A 52 -3.11 7.48 -10.59
C ALA A 52 -1.99 8.53 -10.52
N LYS A 53 -0.85 8.26 -11.13
CA LYS A 53 0.26 9.23 -11.24
C LYS A 53 -0.14 10.50 -11.96
N THR A 54 -0.98 10.39 -12.98
CA THR A 54 -1.47 11.54 -13.75
C THR A 54 -2.49 12.35 -12.95
N GLY A 55 -3.38 11.69 -12.21
CA GLY A 55 -4.48 12.33 -11.48
C GLY A 55 -4.14 12.82 -10.07
N ARG A 56 -2.98 12.46 -9.52
CA ARG A 56 -2.62 12.75 -8.12
C ARG A 56 -2.19 14.20 -7.87
N ASP A 57 -2.30 14.62 -6.62
CA ASP A 57 -1.56 15.78 -6.12
C ASP A 57 -0.10 15.37 -5.84
N ARG A 58 0.80 15.74 -6.73
CA ARG A 58 2.22 15.36 -6.66
C ARG A 58 2.94 15.86 -5.42
N ARG A 59 2.42 16.88 -4.78
CA ARG A 59 3.06 17.46 -3.59
C ARG A 59 2.99 16.51 -2.40
N TYR A 60 1.85 15.84 -2.19
CA TYR A 60 1.56 15.06 -1.00
C TYR A 60 1.14 13.61 -1.24
N GLN A 61 0.89 13.22 -2.48
CA GLN A 61 0.43 11.88 -2.80
C GLN A 61 1.50 11.07 -3.50
N ALA A 62 1.81 9.90 -2.94
CA ALA A 62 2.70 8.91 -3.52
C ALA A 62 1.88 7.74 -4.07
N ILE A 63 2.34 7.14 -5.16
CA ILE A 63 1.69 6.00 -5.81
C ILE A 63 2.63 4.80 -5.81
N LEU A 64 2.16 3.70 -5.27
CA LEU A 64 2.88 2.42 -5.29
C LEU A 64 2.05 1.38 -6.05
N PRO A 65 2.40 1.06 -7.30
CA PRO A 65 1.75 -0.02 -8.03
C PRO A 65 2.27 -1.39 -7.56
N LEU A 66 1.37 -2.32 -7.29
CA LEU A 66 1.71 -3.72 -7.02
C LEU A 66 1.66 -4.51 -8.33
N ARG A 67 2.75 -5.16 -8.68
CA ARG A 67 2.92 -5.86 -9.96
C ARG A 67 2.90 -7.38 -9.85
N GLY A 68 3.24 -7.91 -8.68
CA GLY A 68 3.35 -9.34 -8.43
C GLY A 68 2.29 -9.85 -7.47
N LYS A 69 2.38 -11.13 -7.16
CA LYS A 69 1.50 -11.76 -6.18
C LYS A 69 1.86 -11.32 -4.77
N VAL A 70 0.87 -10.86 -4.04
CA VAL A 70 1.00 -10.55 -2.61
C VAL A 70 0.90 -11.85 -1.81
N LEU A 71 1.86 -12.07 -0.92
CA LEU A 71 1.85 -13.22 -0.04
C LEU A 71 0.69 -13.15 0.96
N ASN A 72 0.00 -14.27 1.15
CA ASN A 72 -0.94 -14.39 2.26
C ASN A 72 -0.17 -14.53 3.58
N THR A 73 -0.17 -13.48 4.38
CA THR A 73 0.59 -13.40 5.62
C THR A 73 -0.17 -13.89 6.85
N GLU A 74 -1.33 -14.50 6.69
CA GLU A 74 -2.14 -14.98 7.83
C GLU A 74 -1.37 -15.96 8.71
N LYS A 75 -0.62 -16.87 8.10
CA LYS A 75 0.19 -17.89 8.80
C LYS A 75 1.69 -17.80 8.47
N ALA A 76 2.07 -16.89 7.60
CA ALA A 76 3.45 -16.73 7.19
C ALA A 76 4.31 -16.12 8.30
N LYS A 77 5.55 -16.59 8.41
CA LYS A 77 6.53 -15.99 9.29
C LYS A 77 7.01 -14.65 8.71
N ILE A 78 7.50 -13.77 9.58
CA ILE A 78 8.02 -12.47 9.17
C ILE A 78 9.14 -12.57 8.14
N GLU A 79 9.96 -13.61 8.23
CA GLU A 79 11.04 -13.88 7.27
C GLU A 79 10.51 -14.17 5.86
N GLU A 80 9.39 -14.89 5.77
CA GLU A 80 8.72 -15.16 4.50
C GLU A 80 8.10 -13.88 3.92
N ALA A 81 7.54 -13.04 4.78
CA ALA A 81 7.02 -11.73 4.37
C ALA A 81 8.12 -10.85 3.75
N TYR A 82 9.30 -10.81 4.34
CA TYR A 82 10.45 -10.08 3.79
C TYR A 82 10.96 -10.64 2.46
N LYS A 83 10.77 -11.93 2.18
CA LYS A 83 11.15 -12.55 0.91
C LYS A 83 10.18 -12.22 -0.22
N ASN A 84 8.94 -11.93 0.09
CA ASN A 84 7.97 -11.50 -0.93
C ASN A 84 8.29 -10.09 -1.39
N ALA A 85 8.51 -9.90 -2.69
CA ALA A 85 8.94 -8.62 -3.25
C ALA A 85 7.94 -7.49 -2.99
N GLU A 86 6.65 -7.76 -3.11
CA GLU A 86 5.60 -6.76 -2.93
C GLU A 86 5.47 -6.35 -1.46
N ILE A 87 5.47 -7.31 -0.55
CA ILE A 87 5.44 -7.05 0.90
C ILE A 87 6.69 -6.30 1.35
N ASN A 88 7.85 -6.73 0.89
CA ASN A 88 9.12 -6.07 1.20
C ASN A 88 9.13 -4.61 0.74
N THR A 89 8.61 -4.33 -0.45
CA THR A 89 8.47 -2.97 -0.96
C THR A 89 7.55 -2.12 -0.09
N LEU A 90 6.43 -2.68 0.37
CA LEU A 90 5.52 -1.99 1.30
C LEU A 90 6.20 -1.65 2.62
N ILE A 91 6.92 -2.58 3.21
CA ILE A 91 7.63 -2.38 4.48
C ILE A 91 8.60 -1.21 4.39
N TYR A 92 9.43 -1.19 3.36
CA TYR A 92 10.41 -0.11 3.17
C TYR A 92 9.77 1.22 2.79
N THR A 93 8.71 1.20 1.99
CA THR A 93 7.99 2.42 1.58
C THR A 93 7.33 3.12 2.77
N ILE A 94 6.70 2.36 3.65
CA ILE A 94 6.07 2.90 4.86
C ILE A 94 7.12 3.35 5.87
N GLY A 95 8.23 2.61 5.97
CA GLY A 95 9.42 3.05 6.71
C GLY A 95 9.33 3.01 8.22
N ALA A 96 8.30 2.39 8.78
CA ALA A 96 8.05 2.35 10.23
C ALA A 96 8.39 1.00 10.89
N GLY A 97 8.95 0.06 10.14
CA GLY A 97 9.22 -1.30 10.61
C GLY A 97 8.01 -2.21 10.53
N VAL A 98 8.07 -3.37 11.18
CA VAL A 98 6.98 -4.36 11.20
C VAL A 98 6.90 -5.06 12.55
N GLY A 99 5.72 -5.58 12.87
CA GLY A 99 5.48 -6.36 14.07
C GLY A 99 5.76 -5.57 15.35
N THR A 100 6.58 -6.12 16.22
CA THR A 100 6.95 -5.48 17.50
C THR A 100 7.82 -4.24 17.33
N ASP A 101 8.44 -4.08 16.17
CA ASP A 101 9.31 -2.94 15.85
C ASP A 101 8.59 -1.80 15.15
N PHE A 102 7.34 -2.02 14.80
CA PHE A 102 6.54 -0.99 14.16
C PHE A 102 6.34 0.19 15.11
N ASP A 103 6.80 1.36 14.69
CA ASP A 103 6.56 2.62 15.37
C ASP A 103 5.85 3.58 14.41
N ILE A 104 4.61 3.89 14.71
CA ILE A 104 3.79 4.76 13.89
C ILE A 104 4.36 6.18 13.73
N LYS A 105 5.18 6.62 14.66
CA LYS A 105 5.86 7.91 14.59
C LYS A 105 6.88 7.98 13.45
N ASP A 106 7.44 6.82 13.08
CA ASP A 106 8.41 6.71 11.98
C ASP A 106 7.74 6.51 10.61
N CYS A 107 6.41 6.40 10.56
CA CYS A 107 5.66 6.22 9.33
C CYS A 107 5.82 7.44 8.41
N ASN A 108 6.18 7.20 7.16
CA ASN A 108 6.39 8.25 6.16
C ASN A 108 5.09 8.90 5.65
N TYR A 109 3.95 8.31 5.98
CA TYR A 109 2.64 8.75 5.48
C TYR A 109 1.65 8.94 6.60
N ASP A 110 0.82 9.98 6.48
CA ASP A 110 -0.32 10.20 7.37
C ASP A 110 -1.45 9.21 7.10
N LYS A 111 -1.65 8.88 5.82
CA LYS A 111 -2.68 7.94 5.37
C LYS A 111 -2.11 6.95 4.37
N VAL A 112 -2.57 5.71 4.47
CA VAL A 112 -2.31 4.65 3.50
C VAL A 112 -3.66 4.23 2.91
N ILE A 113 -3.82 4.36 1.61
CA ILE A 113 -5.06 4.09 0.90
C ILE A 113 -4.86 2.92 -0.07
N ILE A 114 -5.64 1.85 0.13
CA ILE A 114 -5.69 0.72 -0.79
C ILE A 114 -6.72 1.02 -1.86
N MET A 115 -6.28 1.08 -3.10
CA MET A 115 -7.13 1.38 -4.26
C MET A 115 -6.98 0.27 -5.30
N THR A 116 -7.85 -0.72 -5.22
CA THR A 116 -7.90 -1.88 -6.11
C THR A 116 -9.14 -1.82 -6.99
N ASP A 117 -9.15 -2.63 -8.08
CA ASP A 117 -10.31 -2.71 -8.95
C ASP A 117 -11.53 -3.31 -8.23
N ALA A 118 -12.74 -2.94 -8.69
CA ALA A 118 -14.01 -3.45 -8.14
C ALA A 118 -14.38 -4.82 -8.72
N ASP A 119 -13.42 -5.72 -8.86
CA ASP A 119 -13.61 -7.10 -9.29
C ASP A 119 -13.19 -8.09 -8.20
N VAL A 120 -13.34 -9.38 -8.47
CA VAL A 120 -12.98 -10.45 -7.53
C VAL A 120 -11.49 -10.45 -7.22
N ASP A 121 -10.65 -10.21 -8.21
CA ASP A 121 -9.20 -10.19 -8.05
C ASP A 121 -8.76 -8.99 -7.21
N GLY A 122 -9.33 -7.82 -7.43
CA GLY A 122 -9.10 -6.63 -6.62
C GLY A 122 -9.53 -6.81 -5.17
N SER A 123 -10.68 -7.43 -4.92
CA SER A 123 -11.15 -7.77 -3.58
C SER A 123 -10.22 -8.76 -2.87
N HIS A 124 -9.66 -9.72 -3.59
CA HIS A 124 -8.71 -10.68 -3.04
C HIS A 124 -7.40 -10.00 -2.63
N ILE A 125 -6.85 -9.14 -3.46
CA ILE A 125 -5.65 -8.34 -3.16
C ILE A 125 -5.90 -7.46 -1.93
N GLN A 126 -7.05 -6.82 -1.86
CA GLN A 126 -7.47 -6.01 -0.73
C GLN A 126 -7.45 -6.79 0.59
N VAL A 127 -8.01 -8.00 0.60
CA VAL A 127 -8.00 -8.89 1.78
C VAL A 127 -6.57 -9.26 2.17
N LEU A 128 -5.71 -9.58 1.23
CA LEU A 128 -4.30 -9.91 1.48
C LEU A 128 -3.55 -8.73 2.11
N LEU A 129 -3.76 -7.53 1.61
CA LEU A 129 -3.14 -6.31 2.15
C LEU A 129 -3.66 -5.98 3.55
N ILE A 130 -4.96 -6.06 3.78
CA ILE A 130 -5.55 -5.83 5.10
C ILE A 130 -5.01 -6.84 6.11
N THR A 131 -4.91 -8.10 5.75
CA THR A 131 -4.34 -9.16 6.59
C THR A 131 -2.90 -8.84 6.98
N PHE A 132 -2.10 -8.37 6.04
CA PHE A 132 -0.72 -7.95 6.28
C PHE A 132 -0.66 -6.76 7.25
N PHE A 133 -1.43 -5.71 7.01
CA PHE A 133 -1.46 -4.54 7.88
C PHE A 133 -1.96 -4.86 9.28
N TYR A 134 -3.00 -5.66 9.40
CA TYR A 134 -3.53 -6.08 10.69
C TYR A 134 -2.51 -6.88 11.50
N ARG A 135 -1.76 -7.75 10.86
CA ARG A 135 -0.81 -8.63 11.52
C ARG A 135 0.50 -7.93 11.88
N TYR A 136 1.01 -7.08 11.01
CA TYR A 136 2.35 -6.52 11.12
C TYR A 136 2.42 -5.01 11.32
N MET A 137 1.37 -4.29 11.01
CA MET A 137 1.29 -2.83 11.12
C MET A 137 -0.02 -2.38 11.77
N ARG A 138 -0.42 -3.08 12.83
CA ARG A 138 -1.70 -2.87 13.52
C ARG A 138 -1.99 -1.43 13.93
N PRO A 139 -1.03 -0.64 14.44
CA PRO A 139 -1.28 0.76 14.80
C PRO A 139 -1.81 1.62 13.66
N LEU A 140 -1.48 1.32 12.39
CA LEU A 140 -2.07 2.01 11.24
C LEU A 140 -3.60 1.84 11.19
N ILE A 141 -4.09 0.67 11.53
CA ILE A 141 -5.53 0.36 11.57
C ILE A 141 -6.15 0.99 12.82
N GLU A 142 -5.55 0.81 13.98
CA GLU A 142 -6.05 1.29 15.28
C GLU A 142 -6.17 2.83 15.32
N GLU A 143 -5.25 3.54 14.70
CA GLU A 143 -5.30 5.02 14.61
C GLU A 143 -6.13 5.54 13.42
N GLY A 144 -6.75 4.65 12.65
CA GLY A 144 -7.60 5.03 11.53
C GLY A 144 -6.83 5.65 10.35
N ARG A 145 -5.59 5.24 10.14
CA ARG A 145 -4.75 5.74 9.04
C ARG A 145 -4.80 4.87 7.79
N LEU A 146 -5.37 3.67 7.88
CA LEU A 146 -5.58 2.79 6.73
C LEU A 146 -6.97 3.01 6.15
N TYR A 147 -7.03 3.32 4.86
CA TYR A 147 -8.26 3.56 4.12
C TYR A 147 -8.37 2.60 2.95
N ILE A 148 -9.60 2.32 2.56
CA ILE A 148 -9.90 1.55 1.37
C ILE A 148 -10.73 2.44 0.44
N ALA A 149 -10.19 2.73 -0.73
CA ALA A 149 -10.94 3.42 -1.76
C ALA A 149 -11.85 2.42 -2.47
N THR A 150 -13.14 2.63 -2.40
CA THR A 150 -14.14 1.81 -3.09
C THR A 150 -14.48 2.48 -4.40
N PRO A 151 -14.03 1.95 -5.56
CA PRO A 151 -14.45 2.50 -6.85
C PRO A 151 -15.95 2.27 -7.05
N PRO A 152 -16.65 3.16 -7.77
CA PRO A 152 -18.05 2.97 -8.08
C PRO A 152 -18.25 1.76 -9.00
N LEU A 153 -19.29 0.95 -8.74
CA LEU A 153 -19.66 -0.18 -9.60
C LEU A 153 -20.24 0.30 -10.93
N TYR A 154 -20.99 1.37 -10.90
CA TYR A 154 -21.73 1.90 -12.06
C TYR A 154 -21.37 3.34 -12.33
N LYS A 155 -21.19 3.65 -13.61
CA LYS A 155 -21.14 5.01 -14.15
C LYS A 155 -22.41 5.24 -14.94
N ILE A 156 -23.25 6.15 -14.51
CA ILE A 156 -24.50 6.49 -15.19
C ILE A 156 -24.30 7.80 -15.95
N GLU A 157 -24.41 7.75 -17.27
CA GLU A 157 -24.28 8.92 -18.13
C GLU A 157 -25.66 9.36 -18.60
N PHE A 158 -25.99 10.61 -18.27
CA PHE A 158 -27.23 11.23 -18.74
C PHE A 158 -26.98 12.09 -19.99
N ALA A 159 -28.02 12.29 -20.80
CA ALA A 159 -27.96 13.25 -21.87
C ALA A 159 -27.60 14.63 -21.31
N LYS A 160 -26.67 15.38 -21.94
CA LYS A 160 -26.11 16.67 -21.52
C LYS A 160 -24.96 16.63 -20.51
N ASN A 161 -24.08 15.63 -20.60
CA ASN A 161 -22.84 15.56 -19.83
C ASN A 161 -22.99 15.43 -18.29
N GLU A 162 -24.12 15.00 -17.79
CA GLU A 162 -24.28 14.63 -16.41
C GLU A 162 -23.82 13.19 -16.18
N VAL A 163 -22.96 12.95 -15.20
CA VAL A 163 -22.45 11.65 -14.84
C VAL A 163 -22.71 11.39 -13.37
N VAL A 164 -23.32 10.24 -13.07
CA VAL A 164 -23.53 9.77 -11.70
C VAL A 164 -22.87 8.40 -11.52
N TYR A 165 -22.25 8.19 -10.38
CA TYR A 165 -21.66 6.91 -10.03
C TYR A 165 -22.49 6.21 -8.97
N ALA A 166 -22.73 4.90 -9.15
CA ALA A 166 -23.41 4.06 -8.17
C ALA A 166 -22.43 3.02 -7.60
N TYR A 167 -22.48 2.83 -6.28
CA TYR A 167 -21.57 1.97 -5.54
C TYR A 167 -22.15 0.59 -5.22
N ASN A 168 -23.45 0.43 -5.36
CA ASN A 168 -24.17 -0.83 -5.17
C ASN A 168 -25.39 -0.91 -6.10
N ASP A 169 -26.07 -2.07 -6.12
CA ASP A 169 -27.22 -2.31 -6.99
C ASP A 169 -28.48 -1.53 -6.58
N ASP A 170 -28.55 -1.05 -5.34
CA ASP A 170 -29.70 -0.32 -4.80
C ASP A 170 -29.66 1.20 -5.05
N GLU A 171 -28.51 1.74 -5.46
CA GLU A 171 -28.34 3.15 -5.88
C GLU A 171 -28.76 3.34 -7.35
#